data_5415b8bdc507a12e97a28b628e93dcb9
#
_entry.id   5415b8bdc507a12e97a28b628e93dcb9
#
_cell.length_a   1.000
_cell.length_b   1.000
_cell.length_c   1.000
_cell.angle_alpha   90.00
_cell.angle_beta   90.00
_cell.angle_gamma   90.00
#
_symmetry.space_group_name_H-M   'P 1'
#
loop_
_entity.id
_entity.type
_entity.pdbx_description
1 polymer ?
#
loop_
_entity_poly.entity_id
_entity_poly.type
_entity_poly.pdbx_seq_one_letter_code
_entity_poly.pdbx_strand_id
1 'polypeptide(L)'
;MYLKKINLRNKVALVTGAGKGIGRASSIAMAEAGATIIGISRTSSDLDKLQKDIKKVKGKLIKITCDIMDYDDLSSKLKKIKKVDILLNNAGTNIPEPFEKIKQKSMNYLVDLNVKAAFNVAQLTVLIMLKNKKKGGSIINVSSQLGHVGMSGRNVYNMTKFGIEGLTKGMSVELATKNIRVNTVAPTFVETPMVKRFFKNKKFKKLALSNIPMGKFATESDVATAVCFLASDSASMITGTSIVIDGGWTAK
;
A
#
# COMPACT_ATOMS: atom_id res chain seq x y z
N MET A 1 0.71 -18.38 25.52
CA MET A 1 1.80 -17.77 24.72
C MET A 1 1.41 -16.32 24.43
N TYR A 2 2.15 -15.35 24.95
CA TYR A 2 1.84 -13.91 24.78
C TYR A 2 2.27 -13.36 23.43
N LEU A 3 3.37 -13.88 22.84
CA LEU A 3 3.86 -13.41 21.55
C LEU A 3 3.17 -14.18 20.42
N LYS A 4 2.32 -13.49 19.66
CA LYS A 4 1.70 -14.03 18.46
C LYS A 4 2.69 -13.94 17.29
N LYS A 5 2.94 -15.06 16.62
CA LYS A 5 3.75 -15.07 15.39
C LYS A 5 2.95 -14.43 14.23
N ILE A 6 3.64 -13.74 13.33
CA ILE A 6 3.05 -13.33 12.05
C ILE A 6 2.71 -14.60 11.27
N ASN A 7 1.42 -14.86 11.12
CA ASN A 7 0.90 -16.03 10.41
C ASN A 7 -0.32 -15.60 9.59
N LEU A 8 -0.26 -15.81 8.28
CA LEU A 8 -1.32 -15.45 7.35
C LEU A 8 -1.90 -16.68 6.62
N ARG A 9 -1.70 -17.89 7.17
CA ARG A 9 -2.25 -19.14 6.62
C ARG A 9 -3.77 -19.01 6.50
N ASN A 10 -4.30 -19.50 5.37
CA ASN A 10 -5.73 -19.47 5.02
C ASN A 10 -6.31 -18.05 4.85
N LYS A 11 -5.49 -16.99 4.86
CA LYS A 11 -5.88 -15.64 4.49
C LYS A 11 -5.70 -15.40 2.99
N VAL A 12 -6.56 -14.54 2.43
CA VAL A 12 -6.48 -14.08 1.05
C VAL A 12 -6.17 -12.59 1.06
N ALA A 13 -5.05 -12.20 0.47
CA ALA A 13 -4.58 -10.83 0.41
C ALA A 13 -4.72 -10.25 -0.99
N LEU A 14 -5.52 -9.19 -1.14
CA LEU A 14 -5.62 -8.38 -2.35
C LEU A 14 -4.57 -7.28 -2.30
N VAL A 15 -3.75 -7.18 -3.35
CA VAL A 15 -2.66 -6.19 -3.44
C VAL A 15 -2.77 -5.41 -4.74
N THR A 16 -2.92 -4.09 -4.65
CA THR A 16 -2.84 -3.21 -5.82
C THR A 16 -1.41 -2.75 -6.09
N GLY A 17 -1.04 -2.62 -7.37
CA GLY A 17 0.34 -2.33 -7.74
C GLY A 17 1.31 -3.46 -7.37
N ALA A 18 0.84 -4.70 -7.39
CA ALA A 18 1.57 -5.89 -6.93
C ALA A 18 2.82 -6.24 -7.76
N GLY A 19 2.98 -5.66 -8.95
CA GLY A 19 4.03 -6.07 -9.88
C GLY A 19 5.43 -5.55 -9.57
N LYS A 20 5.58 -4.46 -8.80
CA LYS A 20 6.85 -3.77 -8.54
C LYS A 20 6.92 -3.17 -7.13
N GLY A 21 8.15 -2.88 -6.69
CA GLY A 21 8.39 -2.10 -5.48
C GLY A 21 7.74 -2.70 -4.23
N ILE A 22 7.22 -1.84 -3.37
CA ILE A 22 6.57 -2.18 -2.11
C ILE A 22 5.47 -3.23 -2.30
N GLY A 23 4.59 -3.06 -3.31
CA GLY A 23 3.50 -4.01 -3.56
C GLY A 23 4.00 -5.42 -3.88
N ARG A 24 5.09 -5.54 -4.67
CA ARG A 24 5.71 -6.83 -4.99
C ARG A 24 6.37 -7.45 -3.76
N ALA A 25 7.17 -6.70 -3.04
CA ALA A 25 7.86 -7.20 -1.83
C ALA A 25 6.86 -7.65 -0.76
N SER A 26 5.82 -6.83 -0.50
CA SER A 26 4.75 -7.18 0.44
C SER A 26 3.95 -8.41 0.00
N SER A 27 3.72 -8.58 -1.32
CA SER A 27 3.06 -9.78 -1.84
C SER A 27 3.89 -11.04 -1.56
N ILE A 28 5.20 -10.99 -1.76
CA ILE A 28 6.12 -12.11 -1.49
C ILE A 28 6.12 -12.40 0.02
N ALA A 29 6.31 -11.39 0.86
CA ALA A 29 6.36 -11.56 2.32
C ALA A 29 5.03 -12.10 2.90
N MET A 30 3.88 -11.63 2.42
CA MET A 30 2.59 -12.19 2.83
C MET A 30 2.40 -13.63 2.35
N ALA A 31 2.94 -13.99 1.16
CA ALA A 31 2.92 -15.38 0.67
C ALA A 31 3.83 -16.28 1.50
N GLU A 32 5.02 -15.83 1.91
CA GLU A 32 5.91 -16.51 2.86
C GLU A 32 5.22 -16.77 4.20
N ALA A 33 4.43 -15.79 4.68
CA ALA A 33 3.62 -15.93 5.88
C ALA A 33 2.39 -16.85 5.69
N GLY A 34 2.14 -17.37 4.47
CA GLY A 34 1.11 -18.36 4.17
C GLY A 34 -0.16 -17.83 3.50
N ALA A 35 -0.23 -16.56 3.13
CA ALA A 35 -1.40 -16.02 2.43
C ALA A 35 -1.46 -16.45 0.96
N THR A 36 -2.67 -16.58 0.44
CA THR A 36 -2.92 -16.57 -1.01
C THR A 36 -3.00 -15.12 -1.49
N ILE A 37 -2.24 -14.78 -2.52
CA ILE A 37 -2.18 -13.40 -3.04
C ILE A 37 -3.10 -13.25 -4.24
N ILE A 38 -3.89 -12.18 -4.27
CA ILE A 38 -4.57 -11.66 -5.45
C ILE A 38 -3.81 -10.39 -5.84
N GLY A 39 -3.01 -10.48 -6.90
CA GLY A 39 -2.18 -9.36 -7.34
C GLY A 39 -2.84 -8.60 -8.50
N ILE A 40 -3.04 -7.29 -8.32
CA ILE A 40 -3.54 -6.39 -9.37
C ILE A 40 -2.39 -5.55 -9.92
N SER A 41 -2.23 -5.52 -11.23
CA SER A 41 -1.30 -4.65 -11.95
C SER A 41 -1.82 -4.36 -13.36
N ARG A 42 -1.47 -3.19 -13.92
CA ARG A 42 -1.75 -2.86 -15.32
C ARG A 42 -0.93 -3.69 -16.31
N THR A 43 0.21 -4.21 -15.88
CA THR A 43 1.19 -4.91 -16.72
C THR A 43 1.19 -6.40 -16.38
N SER A 44 0.73 -7.25 -17.28
CA SER A 44 0.68 -8.71 -17.09
C SER A 44 2.07 -9.30 -16.85
N SER A 45 3.09 -8.87 -17.62
CA SER A 45 4.46 -9.39 -17.47
C SER A 45 5.08 -9.11 -16.08
N ASP A 46 4.64 -8.05 -15.38
CA ASP A 46 5.07 -7.79 -14.00
C ASP A 46 4.43 -8.80 -13.02
N LEU A 47 3.19 -9.21 -13.27
CA LEU A 47 2.52 -10.27 -12.50
C LEU A 47 3.13 -11.66 -12.78
N ASP A 48 3.62 -11.89 -14.01
CA ASP A 48 4.32 -13.13 -14.35
C ASP A 48 5.65 -13.25 -13.60
N LYS A 49 6.38 -12.13 -13.47
CA LYS A 49 7.59 -12.07 -12.63
C LYS A 49 7.26 -12.32 -11.16
N LEU A 50 6.23 -11.65 -10.63
CA LEU A 50 5.75 -11.88 -9.26
C LEU A 50 5.37 -13.35 -9.03
N GLN A 51 4.72 -13.99 -10.00
CA GLN A 51 4.35 -15.41 -9.91
C GLN A 51 5.57 -16.31 -9.74
N LYS A 52 6.66 -16.04 -10.47
CA LYS A 52 7.92 -16.79 -10.34
C LYS A 52 8.48 -16.67 -8.92
N ASP A 53 8.44 -15.47 -8.33
CA ASP A 53 8.96 -15.26 -6.97
C ASP A 53 8.07 -15.88 -5.90
N ILE A 54 6.75 -15.73 -6.02
CA ILE A 54 5.79 -16.36 -5.09
C ILE A 54 5.91 -17.91 -5.14
N LYS A 55 6.19 -18.50 -6.30
CA LYS A 55 6.46 -19.94 -6.41
C LYS A 55 7.72 -20.38 -5.63
N LYS A 56 8.78 -19.54 -5.57
CA LYS A 56 10.00 -19.85 -4.79
C LYS A 56 9.69 -20.02 -3.30
N VAL A 57 8.73 -19.29 -2.77
CA VAL A 57 8.25 -19.39 -1.38
C VAL A 57 7.06 -20.34 -1.22
N LYS A 58 6.79 -21.19 -2.23
CA LYS A 58 5.68 -22.17 -2.24
C LYS A 58 4.30 -21.52 -2.05
N GLY A 59 4.17 -20.21 -2.36
CA GLY A 59 2.94 -19.44 -2.26
C GLY A 59 2.01 -19.61 -3.46
N LYS A 60 0.81 -18.99 -3.35
CA LYS A 60 -0.21 -18.98 -4.42
C LYS A 60 -0.51 -17.55 -4.86
N LEU A 61 -0.60 -17.33 -6.19
CA LEU A 61 -0.95 -16.05 -6.79
C LEU A 61 -2.12 -16.22 -7.76
N ILE A 62 -3.13 -15.36 -7.60
CA ILE A 62 -4.19 -15.09 -8.57
C ILE A 62 -3.85 -13.75 -9.24
N LYS A 63 -3.68 -13.73 -10.55
CA LYS A 63 -3.31 -12.55 -11.31
C LYS A 63 -4.55 -11.84 -11.84
N ILE A 64 -4.62 -10.52 -11.65
CA ILE A 64 -5.66 -9.66 -12.23
C ILE A 64 -4.95 -8.51 -12.97
N THR A 65 -4.95 -8.54 -14.29
CA THR A 65 -4.49 -7.41 -15.10
C THR A 65 -5.62 -6.39 -15.19
N CYS A 66 -5.43 -5.20 -14.58
CA CYS A 66 -6.45 -4.16 -14.48
C CYS A 66 -5.80 -2.80 -14.23
N ASP A 67 -6.33 -1.74 -14.83
CA ASP A 67 -6.10 -0.37 -14.33
C ASP A 67 -7.13 -0.08 -13.24
N ILE A 68 -6.68 0.20 -12.02
CA ILE A 68 -7.60 0.49 -10.90
C ILE A 68 -8.34 1.82 -11.04
N MET A 69 -7.95 2.67 -12.00
CA MET A 69 -8.67 3.89 -12.34
C MET A 69 -9.92 3.61 -13.21
N ASP A 70 -9.95 2.48 -13.89
CA ASP A 70 -11.14 2.00 -14.59
C ASP A 70 -12.05 1.27 -13.60
N TYR A 71 -13.05 1.99 -13.09
CA TYR A 71 -13.96 1.47 -12.06
C TYR A 71 -14.78 0.29 -12.54
N ASP A 72 -15.27 0.30 -13.78
CA ASP A 72 -16.16 -0.73 -14.31
C ASP A 72 -15.39 -2.04 -14.52
N ASP A 73 -14.19 -1.98 -15.12
CA ASP A 73 -13.34 -3.15 -15.28
C ASP A 73 -12.91 -3.72 -13.91
N LEU A 74 -12.48 -2.84 -12.97
CA LEU A 74 -12.13 -3.23 -11.61
C LEU A 74 -13.30 -3.91 -10.89
N SER A 75 -14.48 -3.29 -10.90
CA SER A 75 -15.69 -3.81 -10.26
C SER A 75 -16.09 -5.17 -10.83
N SER A 76 -16.09 -5.32 -12.16
CA SER A 76 -16.43 -6.57 -12.84
C SER A 76 -15.50 -7.72 -12.44
N LYS A 77 -14.19 -7.43 -12.31
CA LYS A 77 -13.17 -8.40 -11.91
C LYS A 77 -13.26 -8.76 -10.44
N LEU A 78 -13.48 -7.78 -9.57
CA LEU A 78 -13.59 -8.01 -8.12
C LEU A 78 -14.89 -8.73 -7.74
N LYS A 79 -15.99 -8.55 -8.47
CA LYS A 79 -17.24 -9.32 -8.27
C LYS A 79 -17.05 -10.84 -8.38
N LYS A 80 -16.04 -11.32 -9.10
CA LYS A 80 -15.69 -12.75 -9.25
C LYS A 80 -14.90 -13.29 -8.05
N ILE A 81 -14.40 -12.42 -7.17
CA ILE A 81 -13.62 -12.81 -6.00
C ILE A 81 -14.55 -13.17 -4.85
N LYS A 82 -14.41 -14.40 -4.36
CA LYS A 82 -15.29 -14.94 -3.30
C LYS A 82 -14.86 -14.54 -1.89
N LYS A 83 -13.55 -14.25 -1.68
CA LYS A 83 -12.98 -14.00 -0.35
C LYS A 83 -11.79 -13.05 -0.43
N VAL A 84 -11.77 -12.07 0.46
CA VAL A 84 -10.59 -11.24 0.77
C VAL A 84 -10.56 -11.03 2.29
N ASP A 85 -9.43 -11.30 2.93
CA ASP A 85 -9.19 -11.06 4.35
C ASP A 85 -8.29 -9.86 4.58
N ILE A 86 -7.42 -9.53 3.59
CA ILE A 86 -6.42 -8.49 3.68
C ILE A 86 -6.46 -7.66 2.39
N LEU A 87 -6.46 -6.33 2.52
CA LEU A 87 -6.21 -5.41 1.42
C LEU A 87 -4.90 -4.65 1.67
N LEU A 88 -3.96 -4.74 0.75
CA LEU A 88 -2.87 -3.77 0.63
C LEU A 88 -3.16 -2.82 -0.53
N ASN A 89 -3.61 -1.62 -0.19
CA ASN A 89 -3.94 -0.55 -1.13
C ASN A 89 -2.69 0.27 -1.41
N ASN A 90 -1.88 -0.19 -2.38
CA ASN A 90 -0.51 0.29 -2.58
C ASN A 90 -0.33 1.05 -3.90
N ALA A 91 -1.14 0.81 -4.93
CA ALA A 91 -0.95 1.48 -6.22
C ALA A 91 -1.02 3.00 -6.07
N GLY A 92 -0.03 3.68 -6.59
CA GLY A 92 0.09 5.13 -6.53
C GLY A 92 1.34 5.62 -7.25
N THR A 93 1.42 6.93 -7.44
CA THR A 93 2.58 7.58 -8.07
C THR A 93 2.81 8.98 -7.55
N ASN A 94 3.92 9.58 -7.94
CA ASN A 94 4.29 10.95 -7.61
C ASN A 94 4.85 11.65 -8.84
N ILE A 95 4.37 12.87 -9.09
CA ILE A 95 4.83 13.78 -10.14
C ILE A 95 5.30 15.06 -9.46
N PRO A 96 6.63 15.26 -9.34
CA PRO A 96 7.17 16.47 -8.72
C PRO A 96 7.03 17.68 -9.64
N GLU A 97 6.39 18.73 -9.15
CA GLU A 97 6.27 20.02 -9.84
C GLU A 97 6.36 21.16 -8.81
N PRO A 98 7.03 22.29 -9.10
CA PRO A 98 6.93 23.51 -8.30
C PRO A 98 5.47 23.97 -8.25
N PHE A 99 5.05 24.55 -7.11
CA PHE A 99 3.63 24.87 -6.88
C PHE A 99 3.01 25.70 -7.99
N GLU A 100 3.70 26.76 -8.40
CA GLU A 100 3.26 27.71 -9.44
C GLU A 100 3.27 27.12 -10.86
N LYS A 101 3.84 25.92 -11.05
CA LYS A 101 3.97 25.23 -12.35
C LYS A 101 3.19 23.91 -12.41
N ILE A 102 2.39 23.61 -11.36
CA ILE A 102 1.58 22.40 -11.33
C ILE A 102 0.59 22.40 -12.49
N LYS A 103 0.69 21.38 -13.34
CA LYS A 103 -0.24 21.19 -14.45
C LYS A 103 -1.53 20.56 -13.95
N GLN A 104 -2.68 21.08 -14.39
CA GLN A 104 -4.00 20.52 -14.05
C GLN A 104 -4.08 19.02 -14.37
N LYS A 105 -3.48 18.59 -15.49
CA LYS A 105 -3.41 17.16 -15.86
C LYS A 105 -2.67 16.33 -14.83
N SER A 106 -1.55 16.82 -14.29
CA SER A 106 -0.77 16.13 -13.25
C SER A 106 -1.55 16.05 -11.96
N MET A 107 -2.21 17.15 -11.57
CA MET A 107 -3.04 17.20 -10.36
C MET A 107 -4.18 16.18 -10.45
N ASN A 108 -4.96 16.22 -11.52
CA ASN A 108 -6.10 15.32 -11.71
C ASN A 108 -5.63 13.86 -11.70
N TYR A 109 -4.56 13.52 -12.42
CA TYR A 109 -4.04 12.15 -12.47
C TYR A 109 -3.58 11.64 -11.09
N LEU A 110 -2.92 12.49 -10.30
CA LEU A 110 -2.50 12.11 -8.94
C LEU A 110 -3.69 11.90 -8.00
N VAL A 111 -4.70 12.78 -8.07
CA VAL A 111 -5.93 12.65 -7.27
C VAL A 111 -6.71 11.41 -7.69
N ASP A 112 -6.88 11.19 -8.99
CA ASP A 112 -7.63 10.04 -9.51
C ASP A 112 -6.98 8.73 -9.12
N LEU A 113 -5.64 8.61 -9.26
CA LEU A 113 -4.93 7.37 -8.94
C LEU A 113 -4.75 7.18 -7.42
N ASN A 114 -4.21 8.20 -6.72
CA ASN A 114 -3.79 8.02 -5.33
C ASN A 114 -4.94 8.11 -4.32
N VAL A 115 -6.07 8.73 -4.69
CA VAL A 115 -7.22 8.95 -3.79
C VAL A 115 -8.46 8.24 -4.29
N LYS A 116 -9.00 8.62 -5.45
CA LYS A 116 -10.28 8.07 -5.93
C LYS A 116 -10.19 6.57 -6.20
N ALA A 117 -9.16 6.13 -6.95
CA ALA A 117 -8.98 4.71 -7.22
C ALA A 117 -8.71 3.91 -5.94
N ALA A 118 -7.93 4.47 -5.00
CA ALA A 118 -7.69 3.85 -3.70
C ALA A 118 -8.98 3.69 -2.88
N PHE A 119 -9.84 4.72 -2.87
CA PHE A 119 -11.17 4.66 -2.26
C PHE A 119 -12.03 3.56 -2.89
N ASN A 120 -12.12 3.53 -4.22
CA ASN A 120 -12.94 2.56 -4.96
C ASN A 120 -12.50 1.11 -4.69
N VAL A 121 -11.17 0.86 -4.70
CA VAL A 121 -10.61 -0.45 -4.35
C VAL A 121 -11.00 -0.84 -2.92
N ALA A 122 -10.86 0.09 -1.96
CA ALA A 122 -11.21 -0.16 -0.57
C ALA A 122 -12.70 -0.47 -0.41
N GLN A 123 -13.59 0.32 -1.02
CA GLN A 123 -15.04 0.12 -0.97
C GLN A 123 -15.45 -1.24 -1.54
N LEU A 124 -14.99 -1.58 -2.75
CA LEU A 124 -15.29 -2.86 -3.37
C LEU A 124 -14.75 -4.04 -2.54
N THR A 125 -13.58 -3.88 -1.93
CA THR A 125 -13.00 -4.91 -1.05
C THR A 125 -13.79 -5.08 0.24
N VAL A 126 -14.24 -3.99 0.86
CA VAL A 126 -15.12 -4.05 2.05
C VAL A 126 -16.41 -4.82 1.76
N LEU A 127 -17.03 -4.59 0.60
CA LEU A 127 -18.22 -5.36 0.19
C LEU A 127 -17.95 -6.87 0.09
N ILE A 128 -16.74 -7.28 -0.29
CA ILE A 128 -16.33 -8.70 -0.30
C ILE A 128 -16.09 -9.19 1.14
N MET A 129 -15.38 -8.41 1.96
CA MET A 129 -15.08 -8.76 3.36
C MET A 129 -16.35 -8.97 4.19
N LEU A 130 -17.37 -8.14 3.97
CA LEU A 130 -18.66 -8.24 4.68
C LEU A 130 -19.45 -9.51 4.33
N LYS A 131 -19.19 -10.13 3.16
CA LYS A 131 -19.79 -11.41 2.74
C LYS A 131 -19.03 -12.63 3.26
N ASN A 132 -17.84 -12.45 3.84
CA ASN A 132 -17.09 -13.57 4.40
C ASN A 132 -17.85 -14.23 5.55
N LYS A 133 -17.83 -15.58 5.62
CA LYS A 133 -18.46 -16.33 6.74
C LYS A 133 -17.91 -15.90 8.09
N LYS A 134 -16.58 -15.68 8.18
CA LYS A 134 -15.94 -15.03 9.33
C LYS A 134 -15.81 -13.55 8.99
N LYS A 135 -16.71 -12.72 9.53
CA LYS A 135 -16.65 -11.27 9.38
C LYS A 135 -15.33 -10.74 9.93
N GLY A 136 -14.73 -9.79 9.24
CA GLY A 136 -13.49 -9.14 9.65
C GLY A 136 -12.45 -9.07 8.53
N GLY A 137 -11.41 -8.29 8.75
CA GLY A 137 -10.34 -8.10 7.80
C GLY A 137 -9.31 -7.08 8.26
N SER A 138 -8.26 -6.90 7.43
CA SER A 138 -7.25 -5.86 7.62
C SER A 138 -7.05 -5.10 6.32
N ILE A 139 -7.23 -3.79 6.35
CA ILE A 139 -6.95 -2.89 5.25
C ILE A 139 -5.71 -2.09 5.60
N ILE A 140 -4.70 -2.14 4.73
CA ILE A 140 -3.47 -1.38 4.87
C ILE A 140 -3.34 -0.45 3.66
N ASN A 141 -3.44 0.85 3.89
CA ASN A 141 -3.21 1.85 2.87
C ASN A 141 -1.74 2.26 2.87
N VAL A 142 -1.09 2.25 1.72
CA VAL A 142 0.28 2.77 1.60
C VAL A 142 0.23 4.29 1.48
N SER A 143 0.54 4.96 2.58
CA SER A 143 0.70 6.40 2.69
C SER A 143 2.15 6.82 2.35
N SER A 144 2.68 7.76 3.06
CA SER A 144 4.05 8.27 2.99
C SER A 144 4.32 9.10 4.25
N GLN A 145 5.60 9.30 4.64
CA GLN A 145 5.92 10.36 5.60
C GLN A 145 5.38 11.72 5.13
N LEU A 146 5.19 11.91 3.83
CA LEU A 146 4.54 13.10 3.25
C LEU A 146 3.01 13.15 3.43
N GLY A 147 2.42 12.20 4.13
CA GLY A 147 1.08 12.26 4.71
C GLY A 147 1.07 12.88 6.12
N HIS A 148 2.26 13.24 6.67
CA HIS A 148 2.44 13.81 8.00
C HIS A 148 3.21 15.13 7.99
N VAL A 149 4.10 15.34 7.00
CA VAL A 149 4.91 16.55 6.83
C VAL A 149 4.91 17.02 5.39
N GLY A 150 5.22 18.29 5.17
CA GLY A 150 5.33 18.89 3.84
C GLY A 150 6.70 18.67 3.20
N MET A 151 6.76 18.70 1.86
CA MET A 151 8.00 18.74 1.10
C MET A 151 7.82 19.59 -0.16
N SER A 152 8.79 20.48 -0.42
CA SER A 152 8.80 21.33 -1.61
C SER A 152 8.73 20.49 -2.90
N GLY A 153 7.95 20.99 -3.87
CA GLY A 153 7.72 20.32 -5.16
C GLY A 153 6.89 19.04 -5.08
N ARG A 154 6.17 18.81 -3.96
CA ARG A 154 5.34 17.60 -3.74
C ARG A 154 3.91 17.93 -3.32
N ASN A 155 3.43 19.15 -3.56
CA ASN A 155 2.17 19.64 -3.00
C ASN A 155 0.97 18.74 -3.28
N VAL A 156 0.75 18.34 -4.55
CA VAL A 156 -0.36 17.45 -4.89
C VAL A 156 -0.17 16.07 -4.26
N TYR A 157 1.05 15.55 -4.26
CA TYR A 157 1.34 14.26 -3.63
C TYR A 157 1.10 14.32 -2.11
N ASN A 158 1.57 15.40 -1.43
CA ASN A 158 1.26 15.65 -0.02
C ASN A 158 -0.25 15.63 0.22
N MET A 159 -1.01 16.44 -0.54
CA MET A 159 -2.47 16.49 -0.46
C MET A 159 -3.09 15.09 -0.57
N THR A 160 -2.64 14.27 -1.54
CA THR A 160 -3.18 12.91 -1.71
C THR A 160 -2.85 12.00 -0.53
N LYS A 161 -1.65 12.13 0.06
CA LYS A 161 -1.23 11.26 1.19
C LYS A 161 -1.87 11.69 2.51
N PHE A 162 -2.04 12.98 2.78
CA PHE A 162 -2.90 13.45 3.88
C PHE A 162 -4.35 12.97 3.71
N GLY A 163 -4.88 12.98 2.48
CA GLY A 163 -6.20 12.43 2.17
C GLY A 163 -6.32 10.94 2.52
N ILE A 164 -5.29 10.14 2.24
CA ILE A 164 -5.25 8.70 2.60
C ILE A 164 -5.20 8.51 4.12
N GLU A 165 -4.47 9.36 4.87
CA GLU A 165 -4.49 9.31 6.35
C GLU A 165 -5.89 9.64 6.89
N GLY A 166 -6.55 10.66 6.35
CA GLY A 166 -7.93 11.02 6.71
C GLY A 166 -8.93 9.90 6.37
N LEU A 167 -8.85 9.34 5.15
CA LEU A 167 -9.67 8.21 4.73
C LEU A 167 -9.49 7.01 5.68
N THR A 168 -8.25 6.71 6.06
CA THR A 168 -7.94 5.60 6.98
C THR A 168 -8.60 5.79 8.33
N LYS A 169 -8.57 6.99 8.89
CA LYS A 169 -9.23 7.31 10.17
C LYS A 169 -10.76 7.15 10.08
N GLY A 170 -11.39 7.73 9.06
CA GLY A 170 -12.83 7.60 8.84
C GLY A 170 -13.27 6.15 8.70
N MET A 171 -12.61 5.38 7.82
CA MET A 171 -12.89 3.97 7.63
C MET A 171 -12.66 3.14 8.90
N SER A 172 -11.63 3.45 9.69
CA SER A 172 -11.32 2.69 10.90
C SER A 172 -12.42 2.77 11.95
N VAL A 173 -13.00 3.95 12.14
CA VAL A 173 -14.12 4.18 13.07
C VAL A 173 -15.38 3.45 12.59
N GLU A 174 -15.72 3.61 11.31
CA GLU A 174 -16.95 3.03 10.75
C GLU A 174 -16.92 1.50 10.66
N LEU A 175 -15.75 0.93 10.34
CA LEU A 175 -15.62 -0.51 10.08
C LEU A 175 -15.21 -1.34 11.31
N ALA A 176 -14.83 -0.70 12.43
CA ALA A 176 -14.42 -1.38 13.65
C ALA A 176 -15.50 -2.34 14.18
N THR A 177 -16.77 -1.93 14.18
CA THR A 177 -17.91 -2.78 14.60
C THR A 177 -18.13 -4.00 13.70
N LYS A 178 -17.52 -4.02 12.52
CA LYS A 178 -17.53 -5.11 11.53
C LYS A 178 -16.27 -5.97 11.62
N ASN A 179 -15.42 -5.76 12.64
CA ASN A 179 -14.12 -6.41 12.83
C ASN A 179 -13.14 -6.18 11.63
N ILE A 180 -13.25 -5.07 10.92
CA ILE A 180 -12.32 -4.66 9.87
C ILE A 180 -11.44 -3.56 10.43
N ARG A 181 -10.13 -3.83 10.50
CA ARG A 181 -9.12 -2.85 10.91
C ARG A 181 -8.60 -2.10 9.69
N VAL A 182 -8.35 -0.81 9.83
CA VAL A 182 -7.83 0.02 8.74
C VAL A 182 -6.68 0.86 9.27
N ASN A 183 -5.49 0.69 8.68
CA ASN A 183 -4.27 1.39 9.10
C ASN A 183 -3.48 1.86 7.87
N THR A 184 -2.48 2.70 8.09
CA THR A 184 -1.50 3.04 7.06
C THR A 184 -0.12 2.52 7.42
N VAL A 185 0.69 2.32 6.38
CA VAL A 185 2.15 2.34 6.46
C VAL A 185 2.62 3.60 5.73
N ALA A 186 3.49 4.37 6.38
CA ALA A 186 3.96 5.67 5.89
C ALA A 186 5.49 5.67 5.69
N PRO A 187 5.99 5.04 4.62
CA PRO A 187 7.42 4.99 4.38
C PRO A 187 7.97 6.34 3.89
N THR A 188 9.26 6.57 4.17
CA THR A 188 10.09 7.56 3.48
C THR A 188 10.53 7.03 2.11
N PHE A 189 11.66 7.52 1.60
CA PHE A 189 12.24 7.00 0.36
C PHE A 189 12.67 5.54 0.51
N VAL A 190 11.98 4.66 -0.20
CA VAL A 190 12.29 3.22 -0.30
C VAL A 190 13.01 2.97 -1.63
N GLU A 191 14.06 2.18 -1.64
CA GLU A 191 14.88 1.90 -2.82
C GLU A 191 14.14 1.09 -3.91
N THR A 192 12.99 1.59 -4.33
CA THR A 192 12.15 1.03 -5.39
C THR A 192 12.59 1.51 -6.78
N PRO A 193 12.15 0.85 -7.87
CA PRO A 193 12.37 1.36 -9.24
C PRO A 193 11.87 2.80 -9.46
N MET A 194 10.81 3.22 -8.76
CA MET A 194 10.31 4.59 -8.81
C MET A 194 11.32 5.57 -8.21
N VAL A 195 11.83 5.31 -7.02
CA VAL A 195 12.73 6.21 -6.28
C VAL A 195 14.10 6.26 -6.93
N LYS A 196 14.60 5.16 -7.51
CA LYS A 196 15.86 5.13 -8.25
C LYS A 196 15.92 6.14 -9.38
N ARG A 197 14.77 6.49 -10.00
CA ARG A 197 14.71 7.56 -11.03
C ARG A 197 15.01 8.93 -10.45
N PHE A 198 14.50 9.25 -9.24
CA PHE A 198 14.77 10.52 -8.56
C PHE A 198 16.22 10.61 -8.06
N PHE A 199 16.81 9.48 -7.65
CA PHE A 199 18.18 9.40 -7.15
C PHE A 199 19.27 9.53 -8.24
N LYS A 200 18.91 9.58 -9.51
CA LYS A 200 19.83 10.02 -10.59
C LYS A 200 20.34 11.44 -10.33
N ASN A 201 19.54 12.30 -9.70
CA ASN A 201 19.96 13.59 -9.19
C ASN A 201 20.70 13.41 -7.85
N LYS A 202 22.05 13.48 -7.89
CA LYS A 202 22.91 13.29 -6.71
C LYS A 202 22.63 14.31 -5.60
N LYS A 203 22.35 15.58 -5.97
CA LYS A 203 22.01 16.65 -4.99
C LYS A 203 20.72 16.29 -4.23
N PHE A 204 19.69 15.87 -4.98
CA PHE A 204 18.42 15.42 -4.38
C PHE A 204 18.62 14.18 -3.49
N LYS A 205 19.40 13.19 -3.94
CA LYS A 205 19.71 12.01 -3.13
C LYS A 205 20.39 12.37 -1.81
N LYS A 206 21.39 13.28 -1.84
CA LYS A 206 22.08 13.77 -0.64
C LYS A 206 21.11 14.51 0.30
N LEU A 207 20.28 15.40 -0.25
CA LEU A 207 19.26 16.14 0.52
C LEU A 207 18.24 15.17 1.15
N ALA A 208 17.76 14.17 0.41
CA ALA A 208 16.84 13.19 0.94
C ALA A 208 17.47 12.39 2.10
N LEU A 209 18.72 11.98 1.96
CA LEU A 209 19.44 11.22 2.98
C LEU A 209 19.73 12.07 4.24
N SER A 210 20.10 13.36 4.09
CA SER A 210 20.39 14.24 5.24
C SER A 210 19.15 14.54 6.10
N ASN A 211 17.95 14.30 5.56
CA ASN A 211 16.70 14.44 6.32
C ASN A 211 16.30 13.16 7.07
N ILE A 212 17.00 12.05 6.88
CA ILE A 212 16.74 10.80 7.59
C ILE A 212 17.76 10.64 8.74
N PRO A 213 17.38 10.82 10.01
CA PRO A 213 18.32 10.70 11.15
C PRO A 213 19.09 9.38 11.19
N MET A 214 18.46 8.26 10.78
CA MET A 214 19.15 6.95 10.70
C MET A 214 20.20 6.87 9.58
N GLY A 215 20.38 7.90 8.73
CA GLY A 215 21.42 7.99 7.70
C GLY A 215 21.31 6.97 6.56
N LYS A 216 20.18 6.30 6.39
CA LYS A 216 19.96 5.31 5.32
C LYS A 216 18.52 5.34 4.81
N PHE A 217 18.34 4.94 3.55
CA PHE A 217 16.99 4.76 2.98
C PHE A 217 16.33 3.48 3.49
N ALA A 218 15.01 3.49 3.54
CA ALA A 218 14.26 2.28 3.83
C ALA A 218 14.36 1.27 2.67
N THR A 219 14.30 0.00 2.99
CA THR A 219 14.23 -1.10 2.04
C THR A 219 12.77 -1.51 1.79
N GLU A 220 12.52 -2.22 0.71
CA GLU A 220 11.21 -2.82 0.44
C GLU A 220 10.82 -3.82 1.55
N SER A 221 11.81 -4.49 2.16
CA SER A 221 11.63 -5.44 3.27
C SER A 221 11.15 -4.76 4.55
N ASP A 222 11.69 -3.58 4.88
CA ASP A 222 11.26 -2.81 6.07
C ASP A 222 9.75 -2.53 6.01
N VAL A 223 9.26 -2.13 4.83
CA VAL A 223 7.84 -1.85 4.63
C VAL A 223 7.02 -3.14 4.61
N ALA A 224 7.50 -4.19 3.93
CA ALA A 224 6.79 -5.46 3.83
C ALA A 224 6.59 -6.13 5.19
N THR A 225 7.57 -6.02 6.10
CA THR A 225 7.46 -6.53 7.48
C THR A 225 6.35 -5.82 8.26
N ALA A 226 6.27 -4.48 8.19
CA ALA A 226 5.20 -3.72 8.84
C ALA A 226 3.82 -4.05 8.24
N VAL A 227 3.74 -4.25 6.92
CA VAL A 227 2.51 -4.70 6.24
C VAL A 227 2.09 -6.07 6.77
N CYS A 228 2.99 -7.05 6.86
CA CYS A 228 2.68 -8.38 7.39
C CYS A 228 2.24 -8.33 8.85
N PHE A 229 2.84 -7.47 9.67
CA PHE A 229 2.40 -7.25 11.06
C PHE A 229 0.97 -6.73 11.11
N LEU A 230 0.67 -5.64 10.40
CA LEU A 230 -0.68 -5.07 10.35
C LEU A 230 -1.72 -6.02 9.75
N ALA A 231 -1.32 -6.87 8.81
CA ALA A 231 -2.18 -7.88 8.20
C ALA A 231 -2.53 -9.03 9.15
N SER A 232 -1.70 -9.28 10.17
CA SER A 232 -1.81 -10.42 11.06
C SER A 232 -2.70 -10.15 12.28
N ASP A 233 -3.04 -11.22 13.00
CA ASP A 233 -3.77 -11.14 14.27
C ASP A 233 -2.89 -10.57 15.41
N SER A 234 -1.57 -10.37 15.18
CA SER A 234 -0.69 -9.67 16.13
C SER A 234 -1.06 -8.19 16.28
N ALA A 235 -1.72 -7.61 15.28
CA ALA A 235 -2.24 -6.24 15.28
C ALA A 235 -3.75 -6.15 15.59
N SER A 236 -4.33 -7.12 16.30
CA SER A 236 -5.79 -7.25 16.48
C SER A 236 -6.47 -6.04 17.11
N MET A 237 -5.77 -5.24 17.92
CA MET A 237 -6.27 -4.01 18.56
C MET A 237 -5.73 -2.73 17.92
N ILE A 238 -5.10 -2.83 16.74
CA ILE A 238 -4.51 -1.68 16.04
C ILE A 238 -5.40 -1.31 14.86
N THR A 239 -6.06 -0.16 14.93
CA THR A 239 -6.87 0.43 13.86
C THR A 239 -6.83 1.95 13.92
N GLY A 240 -6.92 2.64 12.78
CA GLY A 240 -6.88 4.10 12.67
C GLY A 240 -5.50 4.72 12.86
N THR A 241 -4.43 3.93 12.89
CA THR A 241 -3.06 4.41 13.09
C THR A 241 -2.22 4.37 11.82
N SER A 242 -1.11 5.10 11.88
CA SER A 242 -0.07 5.11 10.86
C SER A 242 1.22 4.52 11.44
N ILE A 243 1.78 3.48 10.80
CA ILE A 243 3.14 3.03 11.11
C ILE A 243 4.09 3.78 10.18
N VAL A 244 4.80 4.76 10.75
CA VAL A 244 5.79 5.56 10.04
C VAL A 244 7.09 4.78 9.93
N ILE A 245 7.62 4.64 8.70
CA ILE A 245 8.84 3.87 8.39
C ILE A 245 9.80 4.82 7.68
N ASP A 246 10.35 5.79 8.41
CA ASP A 246 11.03 6.94 7.84
C ASP A 246 12.42 7.23 8.43
N GLY A 247 12.90 6.37 9.31
CA GLY A 247 14.21 6.53 9.95
C GLY A 247 14.33 7.81 10.77
N GLY A 248 13.20 8.34 11.28
CA GLY A 248 13.12 9.52 12.12
C GLY A 248 12.90 10.83 11.37
N TRP A 249 12.60 10.82 10.09
CA TRP A 249 12.34 12.05 9.30
C TRP A 249 11.27 12.94 9.93
N THR A 250 10.15 12.36 10.34
CA THR A 250 9.01 13.11 10.91
C THR A 250 9.08 13.34 12.41
N ALA A 251 10.12 12.85 13.07
CA ALA A 251 10.28 12.99 14.52
C ALA A 251 11.00 14.29 14.95
N LYS A 252 11.37 15.15 14.01
CA LYS A 252 12.10 16.42 14.22
C LYS A 252 11.35 17.61 13.63
#